data_5e2d9c1ed2aa7116e62f8a3a303d43eb
#
_entry.id   5e2d9c1ed2aa7116e62f8a3a303d43eb
#
_cell.length_a   1.000
_cell.length_b   1.000
_cell.length_c   1.000
_cell.angle_alpha   90.00
_cell.angle_beta   90.00
_cell.angle_gamma   90.00
#
_symmetry.space_group_name_H-M   'P 1'
#
loop_
_entity.id
_entity.type
_entity.pdbx_description
1 polymer ?
#
loop_
_entity_poly.entity_id
_entity_poly.type
_entity_poly.pdbx_seq_one_letter_code
_entity_poly.pdbx_strand_id
1 'polypeptide(L)'
;LNKRLIAIFIITGSLISIIYCRFFNINSLPKKDIILETEFPAKFESNKQINYLNKNGNTIQERYLTLEGYKRIEVEKNSFQEFLRNQMLKPYGEKVLYYNGREKNKKGVYDSVVDVKIGDRDLHQCADAIMLLRAEYLYSVGKYEDISFNFVSGFKAEYKKWMEGYRIKVDGNDVRYYKAVEPSNTYENFRKFMDMVFAYSGTLSLEKELESIDIKDMEIGDVFIIGGSPGHAVIIVDMAINNNDEKIFILAQSYMPAQQTQILINPMNEEISPWYSIKDKEKLITPEWTFELNKLKRFVE
;
A
#
# COMPACT_ATOMS: atom_id res chain seq x y z
N LEU A 1 7.67 -47.66 -11.77
CA LEU A 1 8.66 -47.92 -10.73
C LEU A 1 8.01 -47.59 -9.37
N ASN A 2 7.95 -48.56 -8.57
CA ASN A 2 7.40 -48.87 -7.26
C ASN A 2 6.99 -47.74 -6.33
N LYS A 3 5.67 -47.61 -6.12
CA LYS A 3 5.04 -46.86 -5.03
C LYS A 3 5.27 -47.43 -3.59
N ARG A 4 6.08 -48.49 -3.46
CA ARG A 4 6.39 -49.15 -2.16
C ARG A 4 7.65 -48.66 -1.46
N LEU A 5 8.49 -47.84 -2.11
CA LEU A 5 9.73 -47.33 -1.52
C LEU A 5 9.58 -45.94 -0.84
N ILE A 6 8.47 -45.22 -1.07
CA ILE A 6 8.26 -43.89 -0.47
C ILE A 6 7.62 -44.01 0.93
N ALA A 7 6.97 -45.13 1.24
CA ALA A 7 6.32 -45.34 2.56
C ALA A 7 7.28 -45.71 3.69
N ILE A 8 8.53 -46.16 3.37
CA ILE A 8 9.51 -46.63 4.38
C ILE A 8 10.34 -45.47 4.94
N PHE A 9 10.50 -44.35 4.20
CA PHE A 9 11.26 -43.18 4.68
C PHE A 9 10.50 -42.24 5.63
N ILE A 10 9.18 -42.34 5.70
CA ILE A 10 8.35 -41.49 6.60
C ILE A 10 8.21 -42.10 7.99
N ILE A 11 8.38 -43.43 8.13
CA ILE A 11 8.20 -44.15 9.40
C ILE A 11 9.48 -44.13 10.27
N THR A 12 10.66 -43.98 9.66
CA THR A 12 11.93 -43.96 10.41
C THR A 12 12.24 -42.58 11.02
N GLY A 13 11.68 -41.47 10.48
CA GLY A 13 11.87 -40.13 11.02
C GLY A 13 11.10 -39.85 12.33
N SER A 14 9.94 -40.50 12.51
CA SER A 14 9.09 -40.33 13.69
C SER A 14 9.51 -41.15 14.90
N LEU A 15 10.26 -42.21 14.74
CA LEU A 15 10.74 -43.07 15.84
C LEU A 15 12.03 -42.55 16.50
N ILE A 16 12.83 -41.74 15.80
CA ILE A 16 14.05 -41.15 16.37
C ILE A 16 13.73 -39.95 17.26
N SER A 17 12.65 -39.23 16.98
CA SER A 17 12.19 -38.10 17.85
C SER A 17 11.59 -38.56 19.17
N ILE A 18 11.03 -39.75 19.25
CA ILE A 18 10.41 -40.28 20.48
C ILE A 18 11.44 -40.88 21.44
N ILE A 19 12.59 -41.32 20.96
CA ILE A 19 13.64 -41.90 21.78
C ILE A 19 14.52 -40.80 22.46
N TYR A 20 14.59 -39.59 21.86
CA TYR A 20 15.37 -38.48 22.47
C TYR A 20 14.69 -37.78 23.66
N CYS A 21 13.37 -37.91 23.81
CA CYS A 21 12.62 -37.33 24.94
C CYS A 21 12.56 -38.21 26.21
N ARG A 22 13.16 -39.41 26.20
CA ARG A 22 13.11 -40.32 27.39
C ARG A 22 14.38 -40.41 28.23
N PHE A 23 15.46 -39.72 27.85
CA PHE A 23 16.75 -39.85 28.56
C PHE A 23 17.23 -38.62 29.33
N PHE A 24 16.48 -37.53 29.37
CA PHE A 24 16.83 -36.40 30.26
C PHE A 24 15.72 -36.13 31.27
N ASN A 25 15.78 -36.90 32.36
CA ASN A 25 15.00 -36.60 33.56
C ASN A 25 15.82 -35.62 34.42
N ILE A 26 15.58 -34.31 34.26
CA ILE A 26 16.18 -33.27 35.11
C ILE A 26 15.15 -32.93 36.19
N ASN A 27 15.08 -33.76 37.23
CA ASN A 27 14.53 -33.39 38.50
C ASN A 27 15.69 -33.36 39.50
N SER A 28 16.22 -32.17 39.76
CA SER A 28 16.79 -31.76 41.05
C SER A 28 17.71 -30.53 40.89
N LEU A 29 17.13 -29.35 40.89
CA LEU A 29 17.85 -28.15 41.34
C LEU A 29 16.94 -27.40 42.33
N PRO A 30 17.48 -26.91 43.47
CA PRO A 30 16.69 -26.26 44.50
C PRO A 30 16.19 -24.89 43.98
N LYS A 31 14.88 -24.64 44.16
CA LYS A 31 14.28 -23.32 43.98
C LYS A 31 14.92 -22.33 44.94
N LYS A 32 15.75 -21.47 44.44
CA LYS A 32 16.17 -20.26 45.13
C LYS A 32 15.26 -19.14 44.60
N ASP A 33 14.32 -18.71 45.41
CA ASP A 33 13.46 -17.57 45.13
C ASP A 33 14.34 -16.32 45.03
N ILE A 34 14.68 -15.94 43.79
CA ILE A 34 15.25 -14.61 43.53
C ILE A 34 14.06 -13.74 43.19
N ILE A 35 13.56 -13.02 44.18
CA ILE A 35 12.65 -11.86 43.94
C ILE A 35 13.53 -10.78 43.31
N LEU A 36 13.56 -10.72 42.02
CA LEU A 36 14.00 -9.55 41.27
C LEU A 36 12.82 -8.57 41.27
N GLU A 37 12.79 -7.68 42.25
CA GLU A 37 12.04 -6.44 42.15
C GLU A 37 12.66 -5.64 40.98
N THR A 38 12.17 -5.85 39.76
CA THR A 38 12.38 -4.90 38.71
C THR A 38 11.41 -3.74 38.96
N GLU A 39 11.93 -2.69 39.59
CA GLU A 39 11.29 -1.38 39.55
C GLU A 39 11.16 -1.01 38.06
N PHE A 40 9.96 -1.17 37.49
CA PHE A 40 9.62 -0.55 36.25
C PHE A 40 9.72 0.97 36.44
N PRO A 41 10.48 1.69 35.63
CA PRO A 41 10.53 3.13 35.77
C PRO A 41 9.09 3.64 35.67
N ALA A 42 8.74 4.53 36.58
CA ALA A 42 7.44 5.17 36.68
C ALA A 42 6.95 5.61 35.29
N LYS A 43 5.73 5.21 34.98
CA LYS A 43 4.98 5.71 33.82
C LYS A 43 5.23 7.22 33.71
N PHE A 44 5.97 7.63 32.68
CA PHE A 44 6.00 9.04 32.30
C PHE A 44 4.56 9.42 31.99
N GLU A 45 3.94 10.19 32.86
CA GLU A 45 2.70 10.91 32.55
C GLU A 45 3.05 11.94 31.50
N SER A 46 2.96 11.56 30.23
CA SER A 46 2.92 12.52 29.14
C SER A 46 1.50 13.14 29.10
N ASN A 47 1.25 14.08 29.99
CA ASN A 47 0.05 14.90 30.00
C ASN A 47 0.14 15.99 28.92
N LYS A 48 0.29 15.59 27.66
CA LYS A 48 -0.09 16.41 26.50
C LYS A 48 -0.35 15.44 25.35
N GLN A 49 -1.56 14.92 25.29
CA GLN A 49 -2.04 14.23 24.12
C GLN A 49 -2.16 15.28 23.00
N ILE A 50 -1.07 15.49 22.26
CA ILE A 50 -1.07 16.35 21.08
C ILE A 50 -1.91 15.58 20.06
N ASN A 51 -3.10 16.09 19.84
CA ASN A 51 -4.03 15.42 18.93
C ASN A 51 -3.75 15.88 17.51
N TYR A 52 -2.88 15.14 16.79
CA TYR A 52 -2.60 15.37 15.37
C TYR A 52 -3.72 14.92 14.45
N LEU A 53 -4.83 14.44 14.99
CA LEU A 53 -5.97 13.89 14.28
C LEU A 53 -7.20 14.82 14.45
N ASN A 54 -7.63 15.45 13.37
CA ASN A 54 -8.90 16.14 13.27
C ASN A 54 -9.96 15.20 12.69
N LYS A 55 -10.74 14.56 13.53
CA LYS A 55 -11.78 13.59 13.13
C LYS A 55 -12.87 14.17 12.21
N ASN A 56 -13.02 15.50 12.18
CA ASN A 56 -13.98 16.20 11.32
C ASN A 56 -13.37 16.64 9.98
N GLY A 57 -12.08 16.46 9.76
CA GLY A 57 -11.43 16.74 8.48
C GLY A 57 -11.94 15.80 7.39
N ASN A 58 -12.26 16.32 6.22
CA ASN A 58 -12.81 15.57 5.10
C ASN A 58 -11.75 15.17 4.06
N THR A 59 -10.58 15.78 4.11
CA THR A 59 -9.44 15.44 3.25
C THR A 59 -8.27 14.92 4.07
N ILE A 60 -7.27 14.35 3.41
CA ILE A 60 -6.05 13.89 4.08
C ILE A 60 -5.40 15.02 4.88
N GLN A 61 -5.18 16.17 4.25
CA GLN A 61 -4.54 17.31 4.93
C GLN A 61 -5.37 17.94 6.05
N GLU A 62 -6.69 17.89 5.97
CA GLU A 62 -7.56 18.40 7.04
C GLU A 62 -7.64 17.45 8.23
N ARG A 63 -7.59 16.13 7.98
CA ARG A 63 -7.68 15.11 9.02
C ARG A 63 -6.40 14.93 9.78
N TYR A 64 -5.26 14.94 9.12
CA TYR A 64 -3.95 14.67 9.72
C TYR A 64 -3.15 15.96 9.86
N LEU A 65 -3.16 16.57 11.03
CA LEU A 65 -2.35 17.75 11.31
C LEU A 65 -0.87 17.39 11.34
N THR A 66 0.01 18.35 11.05
CA THR A 66 1.46 18.14 11.14
C THR A 66 1.90 18.06 12.61
N LEU A 67 2.99 17.33 12.84
CA LEU A 67 3.62 17.26 14.15
C LEU A 67 4.21 18.62 14.55
N GLU A 68 4.36 18.87 15.86
CA GLU A 68 5.03 20.07 16.36
C GLU A 68 6.43 20.19 15.75
N GLY A 69 6.77 21.38 15.26
CA GLY A 69 8.04 21.65 14.57
C GLY A 69 8.11 21.23 13.10
N TYR A 70 7.05 20.58 12.56
CA TYR A 70 6.97 20.20 11.14
C TYR A 70 6.02 21.13 10.39
N LYS A 71 6.37 21.43 9.15
CA LYS A 71 5.52 22.14 8.18
C LYS A 71 5.29 21.26 6.95
N ARG A 72 4.08 21.29 6.41
CA ARG A 72 3.81 20.61 5.14
C ARG A 72 4.73 21.14 4.05
N ILE A 73 5.24 20.24 3.22
CA ILE A 73 6.00 20.60 2.02
C ILE A 73 5.05 21.35 1.09
N GLU A 74 5.52 22.49 0.56
CA GLU A 74 4.78 23.24 -0.44
C GLU A 74 4.66 22.39 -1.73
N VAL A 75 3.51 22.46 -2.36
CA VAL A 75 3.21 21.73 -3.61
C VAL A 75 2.63 22.70 -4.62
N GLU A 76 2.91 22.47 -5.88
CA GLU A 76 2.36 23.29 -6.97
C GLU A 76 0.84 23.09 -7.07
N LYS A 77 0.15 24.17 -7.40
CA LYS A 77 -1.30 24.15 -7.62
C LYS A 77 -1.63 23.27 -8.83
N ASN A 78 -2.68 22.46 -8.71
CA ASN A 78 -3.14 21.48 -9.70
C ASN A 78 -2.07 20.39 -10.01
N SER A 79 -1.09 20.19 -9.13
CA SER A 79 -0.14 19.09 -9.24
C SER A 79 -0.73 17.76 -8.75
N PHE A 80 -0.06 16.67 -9.07
CA PHE A 80 -0.42 15.34 -8.54
C PHE A 80 -0.28 15.30 -7.02
N GLN A 81 0.73 15.98 -6.48
CA GLN A 81 0.97 16.10 -5.04
C GLN A 81 -0.20 16.81 -4.33
N GLU A 82 -0.69 17.93 -4.88
CA GLU A 82 -1.87 18.62 -4.35
C GLU A 82 -3.12 17.75 -4.43
N PHE A 83 -3.32 17.05 -5.54
CA PHE A 83 -4.43 16.12 -5.74
C PHE A 83 -4.45 15.01 -4.68
N LEU A 84 -3.30 14.38 -4.40
CA LEU A 84 -3.18 13.33 -3.39
C LEU A 84 -3.48 13.82 -1.99
N ARG A 85 -2.90 14.95 -1.60
CA ARG A 85 -3.10 15.58 -0.28
C ARG A 85 -4.57 15.94 -0.03
N ASN A 86 -5.29 16.30 -1.08
CA ASN A 86 -6.69 16.68 -1.05
C ASN A 86 -7.66 15.51 -1.29
N GLN A 87 -7.18 14.25 -1.33
CA GLN A 87 -8.08 13.12 -1.45
C GLN A 87 -9.12 13.12 -0.33
N MET A 88 -10.39 12.96 -0.73
CA MET A 88 -11.49 12.88 0.21
C MET A 88 -11.40 11.60 1.04
N LEU A 89 -11.71 11.72 2.31
CA LEU A 89 -11.79 10.62 3.24
C LEU A 89 -13.24 10.38 3.64
N LYS A 90 -13.62 9.14 3.82
CA LYS A 90 -14.89 8.78 4.44
C LYS A 90 -14.95 9.30 5.88
N PRO A 91 -16.15 9.39 6.49
CA PRO A 91 -16.28 9.74 7.89
C PRO A 91 -15.33 8.94 8.78
N TYR A 92 -14.75 9.60 9.78
CA TYR A 92 -13.80 8.95 10.68
C TYR A 92 -14.42 7.74 11.39
N GLY A 93 -13.70 6.63 11.40
CA GLY A 93 -14.18 5.37 12.00
C GLY A 93 -14.89 4.42 11.03
N GLU A 94 -15.13 4.88 9.78
CA GLU A 94 -15.62 3.99 8.73
C GLU A 94 -14.69 2.81 8.50
N LYS A 95 -15.28 1.65 8.18
CA LYS A 95 -14.54 0.43 7.92
C LYS A 95 -14.13 0.32 6.46
N VAL A 96 -12.93 -0.22 6.24
CA VAL A 96 -12.52 -0.65 4.90
C VAL A 96 -13.41 -1.79 4.45
N LEU A 97 -14.01 -1.65 3.28
CA LEU A 97 -14.79 -2.70 2.64
C LEU A 97 -13.98 -3.38 1.54
N TYR A 98 -14.13 -4.68 1.44
CA TYR A 98 -13.72 -5.45 0.26
C TYR A 98 -14.68 -5.18 -0.91
N TYR A 99 -14.26 -5.54 -2.12
CA TYR A 99 -15.06 -5.41 -3.35
C TYR A 99 -16.46 -6.03 -3.25
N ASN A 100 -16.65 -7.04 -2.42
CA ASN A 100 -17.92 -7.74 -2.20
C ASN A 100 -18.74 -7.17 -1.03
N GLY A 101 -18.40 -5.98 -0.53
CA GLY A 101 -19.11 -5.27 0.54
C GLY A 101 -18.83 -5.77 1.97
N ARG A 102 -18.02 -6.82 2.15
CA ARG A 102 -17.64 -7.28 3.50
C ARG A 102 -16.59 -6.36 4.13
N GLU A 103 -16.68 -6.17 5.44
CA GLU A 103 -15.71 -5.37 6.20
C GLU A 103 -14.37 -6.10 6.32
N LYS A 104 -13.27 -5.31 6.26
CA LYS A 104 -11.93 -5.78 6.61
C LYS A 104 -11.82 -5.93 8.13
N ASN A 105 -11.73 -7.16 8.60
CA ASN A 105 -11.68 -7.46 10.04
C ASN A 105 -10.28 -7.33 10.66
N LYS A 106 -9.22 -7.15 9.85
CA LYS A 106 -7.85 -7.02 10.36
C LYS A 106 -7.69 -5.65 11.04
N LYS A 107 -7.50 -5.66 12.35
CA LYS A 107 -7.23 -4.47 13.17
C LYS A 107 -5.78 -4.04 13.04
N GLY A 108 -5.51 -2.76 13.36
CA GLY A 108 -4.12 -2.25 13.40
C GLY A 108 -3.47 -2.13 12.02
N VAL A 109 -4.26 -1.86 10.97
CA VAL A 109 -3.75 -1.68 9.60
C VAL A 109 -3.92 -0.24 9.13
N TYR A 110 -5.07 0.33 9.35
CA TYR A 110 -5.45 1.63 8.80
C TYR A 110 -6.11 2.52 9.85
N ASP A 111 -6.04 3.83 9.61
CA ASP A 111 -6.73 4.86 10.36
C ASP A 111 -8.02 5.31 9.66
N SER A 112 -7.95 5.62 8.37
CA SER A 112 -9.07 6.15 7.59
C SER A 112 -9.18 5.50 6.22
N VAL A 113 -10.35 5.66 5.60
CA VAL A 113 -10.67 5.15 4.26
C VAL A 113 -10.74 6.30 3.28
N VAL A 114 -10.04 6.17 2.14
CA VAL A 114 -10.14 7.14 1.03
C VAL A 114 -11.47 6.93 0.31
N ASP A 115 -12.20 8.02 0.04
CA ASP A 115 -13.53 7.97 -0.57
C ASP A 115 -13.44 7.83 -2.11
N VAL A 116 -12.94 6.67 -2.54
CA VAL A 116 -12.83 6.29 -3.96
C VAL A 116 -13.63 5.02 -4.20
N LYS A 117 -14.44 5.00 -5.25
CA LYS A 117 -15.20 3.81 -5.65
C LYS A 117 -14.28 2.76 -6.25
N ILE A 118 -14.38 1.52 -5.79
CA ILE A 118 -13.52 0.40 -6.22
C ILE A 118 -14.20 -0.61 -7.15
N GLY A 119 -15.51 -0.48 -7.37
CA GLY A 119 -16.29 -1.48 -8.11
C GLY A 119 -16.64 -2.70 -7.25
N ASP A 120 -17.20 -3.73 -7.90
CA ASP A 120 -17.75 -4.95 -7.30
C ASP A 120 -16.99 -6.22 -7.70
N ARG A 121 -15.83 -6.06 -8.35
CA ARG A 121 -14.93 -7.15 -8.78
C ARG A 121 -13.63 -7.13 -8.00
N ASP A 122 -12.97 -8.29 -7.90
CA ASP A 122 -11.65 -8.41 -7.25
C ASP A 122 -10.53 -7.86 -8.14
N LEU A 123 -10.56 -6.54 -8.42
CA LEU A 123 -9.63 -5.86 -9.32
C LEU A 123 -8.85 -4.73 -8.65
N HIS A 124 -9.46 -3.96 -7.76
CA HIS A 124 -8.81 -2.81 -7.12
C HIS A 124 -7.88 -3.27 -5.98
N GLN A 125 -6.70 -3.81 -6.35
CA GLN A 125 -5.68 -4.25 -5.42
C GLN A 125 -4.58 -3.18 -5.22
N CYS A 126 -3.43 -3.53 -4.65
CA CYS A 126 -2.42 -2.54 -4.24
C CYS A 126 -1.89 -1.66 -5.39
N ALA A 127 -1.46 -2.25 -6.50
CA ALA A 127 -0.98 -1.48 -7.66
C ALA A 127 -2.12 -0.72 -8.35
N ASP A 128 -3.32 -1.33 -8.38
CA ASP A 128 -4.49 -0.76 -9.06
C ASP A 128 -4.96 0.52 -8.38
N ALA A 129 -4.89 0.58 -7.06
CA ALA A 129 -5.19 1.79 -6.30
C ALA A 129 -4.25 2.94 -6.68
N ILE A 130 -2.96 2.66 -6.86
CA ILE A 130 -1.95 3.65 -7.23
C ILE A 130 -2.16 4.11 -8.68
N MET A 131 -2.36 3.17 -9.61
CA MET A 131 -2.68 3.48 -11.01
C MET A 131 -3.97 4.31 -11.12
N LEU A 132 -4.99 3.98 -10.31
CA LEU A 132 -6.23 4.75 -10.28
C LEU A 132 -5.99 6.18 -9.82
N LEU A 133 -5.28 6.40 -8.70
CA LEU A 133 -5.01 7.74 -8.19
C LEU A 133 -4.26 8.60 -9.22
N ARG A 134 -3.27 8.02 -9.92
CA ARG A 134 -2.55 8.72 -11.01
C ARG A 134 -3.48 9.03 -12.17
N ALA A 135 -4.28 8.08 -12.61
CA ALA A 135 -5.22 8.24 -13.72
C ALA A 135 -6.35 9.24 -13.42
N GLU A 136 -6.91 9.21 -12.20
CA GLU A 136 -7.93 10.16 -11.73
C GLU A 136 -7.38 11.60 -11.75
N TYR A 137 -6.13 11.78 -11.28
CA TYR A 137 -5.46 13.06 -11.37
C TYR A 137 -5.37 13.54 -12.82
N LEU A 138 -4.79 12.73 -13.72
CA LEU A 138 -4.62 13.09 -15.12
C LEU A 138 -5.96 13.36 -15.82
N TYR A 139 -6.99 12.57 -15.49
CA TYR A 139 -8.35 12.77 -15.97
C TYR A 139 -8.91 14.11 -15.50
N SER A 140 -8.73 14.45 -14.22
CA SER A 140 -9.26 15.68 -13.60
C SER A 140 -8.67 16.96 -14.20
N VAL A 141 -7.40 16.91 -14.65
CA VAL A 141 -6.71 18.03 -15.30
C VAL A 141 -6.77 17.99 -16.83
N GLY A 142 -7.52 17.04 -17.40
CA GLY A 142 -7.73 16.92 -18.85
C GLY A 142 -6.54 16.35 -19.63
N LYS A 143 -5.53 15.80 -18.97
CA LYS A 143 -4.36 15.16 -19.58
C LYS A 143 -4.66 13.72 -20.01
N TYR A 144 -5.67 13.54 -20.84
CA TYR A 144 -6.16 12.22 -21.25
C TYR A 144 -5.13 11.41 -22.04
N GLU A 145 -4.24 12.08 -22.79
CA GLU A 145 -3.19 11.44 -23.58
C GLU A 145 -2.10 10.82 -22.73
N ASP A 146 -1.91 11.32 -21.51
CA ASP A 146 -0.90 10.84 -20.57
C ASP A 146 -1.39 9.64 -19.75
N ILE A 147 -2.71 9.31 -19.86
CA ILE A 147 -3.27 8.15 -19.16
C ILE A 147 -2.93 6.88 -19.95
N SER A 148 -1.91 6.16 -19.50
CA SER A 148 -1.53 4.88 -20.08
C SER A 148 -0.83 4.00 -19.04
N PHE A 149 -1.01 2.68 -19.18
CA PHE A 149 -0.37 1.68 -18.31
C PHE A 149 -0.01 0.43 -19.10
N ASN A 150 1.10 -0.20 -18.75
CA ASN A 150 1.50 -1.44 -19.38
C ASN A 150 0.83 -2.65 -18.71
N PHE A 151 0.31 -3.55 -19.51
CA PHE A 151 -0.07 -4.89 -19.03
C PHE A 151 1.19 -5.70 -18.67
N VAL A 152 1.02 -6.75 -17.90
CA VAL A 152 2.13 -7.67 -17.58
C VAL A 152 2.77 -8.26 -18.84
N SER A 153 2.00 -8.40 -19.94
CA SER A 153 2.50 -8.80 -21.26
C SER A 153 3.43 -7.79 -21.95
N GLY A 154 3.52 -6.54 -21.42
CA GLY A 154 4.23 -5.43 -22.05
C GLY A 154 3.38 -4.60 -23.02
N PHE A 155 2.11 -4.96 -23.24
CA PHE A 155 1.22 -4.17 -24.09
C PHE A 155 0.85 -2.85 -23.40
N LYS A 156 1.05 -1.72 -24.10
CA LYS A 156 0.67 -0.39 -23.61
C LYS A 156 -0.82 -0.12 -23.85
N ALA A 157 -1.60 -0.08 -22.77
CA ALA A 157 -2.99 0.34 -22.79
C ALA A 157 -3.06 1.87 -22.67
N GLU A 158 -3.64 2.54 -23.67
CA GLU A 158 -3.72 4.00 -23.80
C GLU A 158 -5.19 4.44 -23.73
N TYR A 159 -5.51 5.35 -22.78
CA TYR A 159 -6.88 5.87 -22.66
C TYR A 159 -7.31 6.68 -23.88
N LYS A 160 -6.39 7.38 -24.56
CA LYS A 160 -6.67 8.08 -25.82
C LYS A 160 -7.35 7.16 -26.84
N LYS A 161 -6.79 5.98 -27.11
CA LYS A 161 -7.38 5.00 -28.01
C LYS A 161 -8.74 4.49 -27.52
N TRP A 162 -8.86 4.30 -26.21
CA TRP A 162 -10.11 3.88 -25.61
C TRP A 162 -11.22 4.93 -25.80
N MET A 163 -10.90 6.23 -25.60
CA MET A 163 -11.83 7.34 -25.88
C MET A 163 -12.26 7.40 -27.34
N GLU A 164 -11.37 7.09 -28.26
CA GLU A 164 -11.66 7.02 -29.69
C GLU A 164 -12.56 5.83 -30.08
N GLY A 165 -12.95 4.99 -29.12
CA GLY A 165 -13.84 3.85 -29.33
C GLY A 165 -13.13 2.54 -29.64
N TYR A 166 -11.81 2.47 -29.47
CA TYR A 166 -11.10 1.18 -29.48
C TYR A 166 -11.32 0.43 -28.17
N ARG A 167 -11.21 -0.89 -28.27
CA ARG A 167 -11.16 -1.80 -27.11
C ARG A 167 -9.94 -2.70 -27.25
N ILE A 168 -9.56 -3.36 -26.15
CA ILE A 168 -8.40 -4.23 -26.13
C ILE A 168 -8.91 -5.67 -26.08
N LYS A 169 -8.46 -6.49 -27.04
CA LYS A 169 -8.65 -7.94 -27.02
C LYS A 169 -7.37 -8.58 -26.49
N VAL A 170 -7.51 -9.44 -25.50
CA VAL A 170 -6.43 -10.27 -24.95
C VAL A 170 -6.72 -11.72 -25.30
N ASP A 171 -5.78 -12.38 -25.99
CA ASP A 171 -5.86 -13.77 -26.39
C ASP A 171 -4.48 -14.40 -26.10
N GLY A 172 -4.29 -14.84 -24.85
CA GLY A 172 -2.98 -15.22 -24.37
C GLY A 172 -1.99 -14.04 -24.43
N ASN A 173 -0.91 -14.22 -25.21
CA ASN A 173 0.11 -13.18 -25.42
C ASN A 173 -0.21 -12.24 -26.59
N ASP A 174 -1.23 -12.55 -27.40
CA ASP A 174 -1.71 -11.66 -28.49
C ASP A 174 -2.66 -10.61 -27.90
N VAL A 175 -2.14 -9.40 -27.71
CA VAL A 175 -2.89 -8.27 -27.20
C VAL A 175 -2.97 -7.19 -28.27
N ARG A 176 -4.17 -6.77 -28.65
CA ARG A 176 -4.37 -5.79 -29.71
C ARG A 176 -5.59 -4.91 -29.52
N TYR A 177 -5.53 -3.71 -30.09
CA TYR A 177 -6.70 -2.85 -30.23
C TYR A 177 -7.60 -3.30 -31.37
N TYR A 178 -8.91 -3.09 -31.21
CA TYR A 178 -9.90 -3.21 -32.27
C TYR A 178 -10.96 -2.13 -32.10
N LYS A 179 -11.50 -1.60 -33.22
CA LYS A 179 -12.58 -0.61 -33.17
C LYS A 179 -13.87 -1.32 -32.78
N ALA A 180 -14.53 -0.83 -31.71
CA ALA A 180 -15.67 -1.56 -31.13
C ALA A 180 -16.91 -0.70 -30.90
N VAL A 181 -16.74 0.58 -30.57
CA VAL A 181 -17.84 1.47 -30.17
C VAL A 181 -17.59 2.89 -30.68
N GLU A 182 -18.61 3.74 -30.57
CA GLU A 182 -18.46 5.17 -30.81
C GLU A 182 -17.51 5.83 -29.80
N PRO A 183 -16.81 6.90 -30.19
CA PRO A 183 -15.94 7.66 -29.29
C PRO A 183 -16.68 8.19 -28.08
N SER A 184 -16.03 8.13 -26.91
CA SER A 184 -16.59 8.62 -25.65
C SER A 184 -15.50 8.93 -24.66
N ASN A 185 -15.58 10.09 -23.98
CA ASN A 185 -14.70 10.50 -22.88
C ASN A 185 -15.44 10.67 -21.55
N THR A 186 -16.62 10.04 -21.39
CA THR A 186 -17.35 10.08 -20.14
C THR A 186 -16.56 9.41 -19.01
N TYR A 187 -16.76 9.86 -17.78
CA TYR A 187 -16.13 9.25 -16.61
C TYR A 187 -16.44 7.76 -16.47
N GLU A 188 -17.67 7.34 -16.84
CA GLU A 188 -18.01 5.91 -16.87
C GLU A 188 -17.14 5.13 -17.87
N ASN A 189 -16.87 5.71 -19.06
CA ASN A 189 -15.99 5.08 -20.05
C ASN A 189 -14.53 5.03 -19.56
N PHE A 190 -14.07 6.07 -18.85
CA PHE A 190 -12.77 6.08 -18.18
C PHE A 190 -12.66 4.96 -17.13
N ARG A 191 -13.68 4.78 -16.29
CA ARG A 191 -13.69 3.70 -15.30
C ARG A 191 -13.66 2.30 -15.94
N LYS A 192 -14.35 2.11 -17.07
CA LYS A 192 -14.28 0.85 -17.87
C LYS A 192 -12.87 0.60 -18.42
N PHE A 193 -12.15 1.66 -18.80
CA PHE A 193 -10.74 1.56 -19.17
C PHE A 193 -9.86 1.12 -17.97
N MET A 194 -10.05 1.74 -16.82
CA MET A 194 -9.31 1.37 -15.62
C MET A 194 -9.57 -0.08 -15.19
N ASP A 195 -10.81 -0.56 -15.31
CA ASP A 195 -11.14 -1.97 -15.08
C ASP A 195 -10.38 -2.93 -16.02
N MET A 196 -10.14 -2.52 -17.26
CA MET A 196 -9.32 -3.28 -18.21
C MET A 196 -7.85 -3.25 -17.81
N VAL A 197 -7.34 -2.11 -17.37
CA VAL A 197 -5.97 -1.98 -16.84
C VAL A 197 -5.79 -2.90 -15.62
N PHE A 198 -6.67 -2.84 -14.64
CA PHE A 198 -6.58 -3.65 -13.41
C PHE A 198 -6.60 -5.16 -13.69
N ALA A 199 -7.31 -5.59 -14.73
CA ALA A 199 -7.40 -7.01 -15.08
C ALA A 199 -6.09 -7.59 -15.64
N TYR A 200 -5.21 -6.74 -16.20
CA TYR A 200 -4.01 -7.20 -16.92
C TYR A 200 -2.70 -6.53 -16.50
N SER A 201 -2.76 -5.53 -15.66
CA SER A 201 -1.60 -4.89 -15.02
C SER A 201 -1.42 -5.40 -13.58
N GLY A 202 -0.39 -4.92 -12.88
CA GLY A 202 -0.16 -5.24 -11.49
C GLY A 202 1.20 -4.69 -11.04
N THR A 203 1.68 -5.11 -9.86
CA THR A 203 2.95 -4.63 -9.31
C THR A 203 4.13 -4.87 -10.24
N LEU A 204 4.14 -5.99 -10.99
CA LEU A 204 5.23 -6.32 -11.91
C LEU A 204 5.35 -5.36 -13.10
N SER A 205 4.21 -4.97 -13.70
CA SER A 205 4.22 -4.01 -14.80
C SER A 205 4.44 -2.59 -14.28
N LEU A 206 3.79 -2.20 -13.18
CA LEU A 206 3.93 -0.87 -12.60
C LEU A 206 5.38 -0.59 -12.14
N GLU A 207 6.04 -1.54 -11.46
CA GLU A 207 7.45 -1.37 -11.04
C GLU A 207 8.39 -1.06 -12.22
N LYS A 208 8.09 -1.62 -13.41
CA LYS A 208 8.90 -1.39 -14.62
C LYS A 208 8.62 -0.04 -15.27
N GLU A 209 7.44 0.52 -15.08
CA GLU A 209 7.06 1.83 -15.61
C GLU A 209 7.58 2.99 -14.77
N LEU A 210 7.83 2.75 -13.49
CA LEU A 210 8.29 3.75 -12.55
C LEU A 210 9.82 3.85 -12.53
N GLU A 211 10.36 5.06 -12.42
CA GLU A 211 11.79 5.31 -12.24
C GLU A 211 12.22 5.18 -10.79
N SER A 212 13.43 4.66 -10.55
CA SER A 212 14.00 4.55 -9.20
C SER A 212 14.45 5.93 -8.70
N ILE A 213 14.08 6.25 -7.46
CA ILE A 213 14.40 7.53 -6.81
C ILE A 213 15.27 7.26 -5.58
N ASP A 214 16.27 8.14 -5.35
CA ASP A 214 17.03 8.13 -4.10
C ASP A 214 16.08 8.55 -2.96
N ILE A 215 16.18 7.89 -1.82
CA ILE A 215 15.33 8.14 -0.66
C ILE A 215 15.38 9.58 -0.15
N LYS A 216 16.52 10.28 -0.33
CA LYS A 216 16.68 11.70 0.03
C LYS A 216 15.80 12.62 -0.83
N ASP A 217 15.54 12.21 -2.09
CA ASP A 217 14.76 12.96 -3.09
C ASP A 217 13.26 12.59 -3.04
N MET A 218 12.82 11.87 -2.00
CA MET A 218 11.45 11.44 -1.78
C MET A 218 10.47 12.61 -1.81
N GLU A 219 9.34 12.42 -2.54
CA GLU A 219 8.26 13.39 -2.70
C GLU A 219 6.88 12.74 -2.55
N ILE A 220 5.83 13.57 -2.43
CA ILE A 220 4.43 13.12 -2.49
C ILE A 220 4.17 12.54 -3.89
N GLY A 221 3.53 11.38 -3.96
CA GLY A 221 3.28 10.66 -5.21
C GLY A 221 4.30 9.56 -5.51
N ASP A 222 5.41 9.51 -4.78
CA ASP A 222 6.36 8.40 -4.87
C ASP A 222 5.77 7.12 -4.28
N VAL A 223 6.23 6.00 -4.80
CA VAL A 223 5.69 4.67 -4.56
C VAL A 223 6.79 3.75 -4.05
N PHE A 224 6.61 3.18 -2.87
CA PHE A 224 7.39 2.00 -2.49
C PHE A 224 6.75 0.77 -3.14
N ILE A 225 7.49 0.07 -3.98
CA ILE A 225 6.96 -1.05 -4.77
C ILE A 225 7.94 -2.21 -4.87
N ILE A 226 7.41 -3.42 -4.76
CA ILE A 226 8.07 -4.69 -5.09
C ILE A 226 7.18 -5.39 -6.10
N GLY A 227 7.67 -5.52 -7.34
CA GLY A 227 6.95 -6.18 -8.42
C GLY A 227 7.02 -7.70 -8.31
N GLY A 228 5.95 -8.38 -8.71
CA GLY A 228 5.91 -9.82 -8.80
C GLY A 228 4.82 -10.48 -7.96
N SER A 229 5.03 -11.77 -7.66
CA SER A 229 4.12 -12.57 -6.82
C SER A 229 4.97 -13.43 -5.87
N PRO A 230 5.04 -13.08 -4.57
CA PRO A 230 4.34 -11.96 -3.95
C PRO A 230 4.89 -10.59 -4.36
N GLY A 231 4.03 -9.60 -4.43
CA GLY A 231 4.37 -8.21 -4.70
C GLY A 231 3.45 -7.28 -3.92
N HIS A 232 3.89 -6.04 -3.66
CA HIS A 232 3.08 -5.03 -2.99
C HIS A 232 3.54 -3.62 -3.34
N ALA A 233 2.63 -2.66 -3.18
CA ALA A 233 2.91 -1.25 -3.40
C ALA A 233 2.10 -0.36 -2.44
N VAL A 234 2.75 0.73 -2.00
CA VAL A 234 2.14 1.80 -1.21
C VAL A 234 2.57 3.15 -1.78
N ILE A 235 1.72 4.16 -1.69
CA ILE A 235 1.98 5.50 -2.23
C ILE A 235 2.04 6.54 -1.11
N ILE A 236 2.97 7.51 -1.24
CA ILE A 236 3.08 8.67 -0.36
C ILE A 236 2.01 9.68 -0.76
N VAL A 237 1.11 10.02 0.16
CA VAL A 237 -0.03 10.90 -0.12
C VAL A 237 0.06 12.27 0.53
N ASP A 238 0.89 12.44 1.55
CA ASP A 238 1.22 13.73 2.16
C ASP A 238 2.61 13.71 2.79
N MET A 239 3.25 14.87 2.92
CA MET A 239 4.58 15.02 3.53
C MET A 239 4.72 16.33 4.27
N ALA A 240 5.55 16.29 5.33
CA ALA A 240 5.98 17.45 6.08
C ALA A 240 7.49 17.36 6.39
N ILE A 241 8.10 18.49 6.65
CA ILE A 241 9.53 18.62 6.93
C ILE A 241 9.75 19.53 8.13
N ASN A 242 10.78 19.27 8.91
CA ASN A 242 11.21 20.16 10.00
C ASN A 242 12.44 21.00 9.62
N ASN A 243 12.90 21.85 10.54
CA ASN A 243 14.03 22.74 10.31
C ASN A 243 15.39 22.01 10.17
N ASN A 244 15.43 20.69 10.43
CA ASN A 244 16.63 19.84 10.27
C ASN A 244 16.56 19.00 9.00
N ASP A 245 15.68 19.34 8.05
CA ASP A 245 15.41 18.59 6.82
C ASP A 245 14.90 17.16 7.03
N GLU A 246 14.39 16.86 8.22
CA GLU A 246 13.80 15.56 8.51
C GLU A 246 12.37 15.49 7.94
N LYS A 247 12.14 14.55 7.04
CA LYS A 247 10.85 14.33 6.39
C LYS A 247 9.99 13.35 7.18
N ILE A 248 8.70 13.65 7.28
CA ILE A 248 7.65 12.71 7.67
C ILE A 248 6.60 12.63 6.56
N PHE A 249 5.94 11.48 6.44
CA PHE A 249 5.01 11.25 5.33
C PHE A 249 3.88 10.31 5.73
N ILE A 250 2.77 10.38 4.98
CA ILE A 250 1.60 9.53 5.14
C ILE A 250 1.51 8.57 3.95
N LEU A 251 1.16 7.32 4.22
CA LEU A 251 1.04 6.27 3.23
C LEU A 251 -0.42 5.85 3.01
N ALA A 252 -0.75 5.56 1.74
CA ALA A 252 -1.99 4.92 1.38
C ALA A 252 -1.73 3.62 0.61
N GLN A 253 -2.67 2.67 0.75
CA GLN A 253 -2.67 1.41 -0.01
C GLN A 253 -4.10 0.91 -0.25
N SER A 254 -4.25 0.01 -1.21
CA SER A 254 -5.21 -1.09 -1.19
C SER A 254 -4.47 -2.42 -0.96
N TYR A 255 -5.16 -3.56 -0.95
CA TYR A 255 -4.56 -4.87 -0.72
C TYR A 255 -5.36 -5.98 -1.41
N MET A 256 -4.87 -7.22 -1.33
CA MET A 256 -5.60 -8.41 -1.78
C MET A 256 -6.39 -9.06 -0.64
N PRO A 257 -7.63 -9.52 -0.83
CA PRO A 257 -8.50 -9.25 -1.98
C PRO A 257 -8.80 -7.77 -2.17
N ALA A 258 -9.26 -7.37 -3.37
CA ALA A 258 -9.57 -5.97 -3.69
C ALA A 258 -10.40 -5.31 -2.60
N GLN A 259 -9.97 -4.16 -2.16
CA GLN A 259 -10.53 -3.43 -1.03
C GLN A 259 -10.35 -1.93 -1.20
N GLN A 260 -11.06 -1.14 -0.42
CA GLN A 260 -10.97 0.30 -0.47
C GLN A 260 -9.57 0.78 -0.12
N THR A 261 -9.11 1.82 -0.80
CA THR A 261 -7.86 2.51 -0.48
C THR A 261 -7.93 3.08 0.92
N GLN A 262 -6.88 2.91 1.70
CA GLN A 262 -6.85 3.21 3.12
C GLN A 262 -5.55 3.92 3.50
N ILE A 263 -5.64 4.83 4.47
CA ILE A 263 -4.47 5.48 5.08
C ILE A 263 -3.90 4.54 6.13
N LEU A 264 -2.63 4.21 6.00
CA LEU A 264 -1.96 3.27 6.90
C LEU A 264 -1.63 3.89 8.24
N ILE A 265 -1.80 3.12 9.33
CA ILE A 265 -1.18 3.47 10.61
C ILE A 265 0.32 3.21 10.56
N ASN A 266 1.09 3.89 11.40
CA ASN A 266 2.50 3.58 11.60
C ASN A 266 2.66 2.53 12.71
N PRO A 267 2.99 1.26 12.37
CA PRO A 267 3.09 0.20 13.38
C PRO A 267 4.35 0.32 14.26
N MET A 268 5.32 1.15 13.85
CA MET A 268 6.60 1.30 14.53
C MET A 268 6.63 2.49 15.48
N ASN A 269 5.65 3.40 15.37
CA ASN A 269 5.55 4.57 16.24
C ASN A 269 4.10 5.06 16.31
N GLU A 270 3.39 4.65 17.36
CA GLU A 270 1.99 5.02 17.58
C GLU A 270 1.81 6.51 17.90
N GLU A 271 2.81 7.17 18.48
CA GLU A 271 2.74 8.58 18.90
C GLU A 271 2.60 9.53 17.70
N ILE A 272 3.24 9.19 16.57
CA ILE A 272 3.20 10.00 15.35
C ILE A 272 2.27 9.43 14.29
N SER A 273 1.69 8.25 14.49
CA SER A 273 0.80 7.60 13.53
C SER A 273 -0.38 8.52 13.15
N PRO A 274 -0.73 8.62 11.84
CA PRO A 274 -0.27 7.82 10.70
C PRO A 274 0.97 8.39 9.98
N TRP A 275 1.67 9.36 10.56
CA TRP A 275 2.92 9.85 10.01
C TRP A 275 4.03 8.80 10.16
N TYR A 276 4.80 8.60 9.12
CA TYR A 276 5.99 7.77 9.07
C TYR A 276 7.25 8.62 9.07
N SER A 277 8.34 8.08 9.61
CA SER A 277 9.70 8.62 9.45
C SER A 277 10.64 7.48 9.10
N ILE A 278 11.58 7.75 8.20
CA ILE A 278 12.66 6.82 7.82
C ILE A 278 14.01 7.24 8.37
N LYS A 279 14.05 8.29 9.22
CA LYS A 279 15.28 8.69 9.89
C LYS A 279 15.88 7.50 10.64
N ASP A 280 17.16 7.23 10.40
CA ASP A 280 17.92 6.15 11.04
C ASP A 280 17.30 4.74 10.83
N LYS A 281 16.55 4.56 9.74
CA LYS A 281 15.93 3.29 9.36
C LYS A 281 16.61 2.71 8.12
N GLU A 282 16.71 1.41 8.08
CA GLU A 282 17.15 0.67 6.90
C GLU A 282 15.98 0.23 6.01
N LYS A 283 14.79 0.13 6.60
CA LYS A 283 13.57 -0.38 5.95
C LYS A 283 12.35 0.44 6.33
N LEU A 284 11.40 0.50 5.42
CA LEU A 284 10.04 0.96 5.68
C LEU A 284 9.18 -0.24 6.10
N ILE A 285 8.69 -0.22 7.34
CA ILE A 285 7.80 -1.25 7.89
C ILE A 285 6.38 -0.68 7.93
N THR A 286 5.47 -1.30 7.18
CA THR A 286 4.03 -1.00 7.19
C THR A 286 3.27 -2.13 7.88
N PRO A 287 1.98 -1.98 8.20
CA PRO A 287 1.21 -3.02 8.90
C PRO A 287 1.12 -4.37 8.19
N GLU A 288 1.27 -4.37 6.85
CA GLU A 288 1.07 -5.57 6.03
C GLU A 288 2.28 -5.91 5.14
N TRP A 289 3.33 -5.05 5.09
CA TRP A 289 4.50 -5.26 4.25
C TRP A 289 5.75 -4.56 4.78
N THR A 290 6.93 -5.00 4.32
CA THR A 290 8.21 -4.35 4.59
C THR A 290 8.93 -4.09 3.27
N PHE A 291 9.43 -2.86 3.09
CA PHE A 291 10.18 -2.45 1.91
C PHE A 291 11.61 -2.07 2.29
N GLU A 292 12.58 -2.44 1.46
CA GLU A 292 13.91 -1.81 1.45
C GLU A 292 13.75 -0.36 0.95
N LEU A 293 14.54 0.58 1.48
CA LEU A 293 14.38 2.00 1.12
C LEU A 293 14.71 2.29 -0.36
N ASN A 294 15.54 1.44 -0.99
CA ASN A 294 15.84 1.53 -2.42
C ASN A 294 14.70 1.04 -3.35
N LYS A 295 13.55 0.69 -2.79
CA LYS A 295 12.34 0.33 -3.54
C LYS A 295 11.42 1.52 -3.79
N LEU A 296 11.90 2.74 -3.52
CA LEU A 296 11.20 3.98 -3.84
C LEU A 296 11.29 4.27 -5.33
N LYS A 297 10.14 4.56 -5.94
CA LYS A 297 10.01 4.85 -7.36
C LYS A 297 9.01 5.98 -7.62
N ARG A 298 9.07 6.59 -8.81
CA ARG A 298 8.25 7.74 -9.23
C ARG A 298 7.68 7.52 -10.62
N PHE A 299 6.45 8.03 -10.86
CA PHE A 299 5.92 8.12 -12.22
C PHE A 299 6.79 9.04 -13.07
N VAL A 300 7.06 8.62 -14.29
CA VAL A 300 7.71 9.47 -15.31
C VAL A 300 6.69 10.53 -15.76
N GLU A 301 7.12 11.80 -15.84
CA GLU A 301 6.29 12.91 -16.32
C GLU A 301 6.29 13.01 -17.85
#